data_ab1e42ede1732d2b9b039396fbb96964
#
_entry.id   ab1e42ede1732d2b9b039396fbb96964
#
_cell.length_a   1.000
_cell.length_b   1.000
_cell.length_c   1.000
_cell.angle_alpha   90.00
_cell.angle_beta   90.00
_cell.angle_gamma   90.00
#
_symmetry.space_group_name_H-M   'P 1'
#
loop_
_entity.id
_entity.type
_entity.pdbx_description
1 polymer ?
#
loop_
_entity_poly.entity_id
_entity_poly.type
_entity_poly.pdbx_seq_one_letter_code
_entity_poly.pdbx_strand_id
1 'polypeptide(L)'
;MRKISKIFIIHYSKLTERKTHLLTEAEKWFKGIPYEFMEIWDQEELTDPDIQKNFDLDTFTTRFNRKMSRGEMSLCMKYKTIVDKITTQEEGELFLILEDDVIFKESLCEYIEFVEKLCEEEKIDYDCLFMGEAWIRRGDERNIFAKKSYPSTNGLCTVLYTKDAIKKIDGYLKSTKITQPLDWEFNDAFEKLKLEVYWGKAITRHGSVAAAQDEEFEKFKSSLRDNY
;
A
#
# COMPACT_ATOMS: atom_id res chain seq x y z
N MET A 1 12.32 11.43 16.88
CA MET A 1 11.80 11.25 15.50
C MET A 1 12.02 9.82 15.06
N ARG A 2 10.97 9.13 14.67
CA ARG A 2 10.99 7.77 14.10
C ARG A 2 11.63 7.81 12.71
N LYS A 3 12.19 6.68 12.27
CA LYS A 3 12.79 6.56 10.91
C LYS A 3 12.20 5.36 10.18
N ILE A 4 12.13 5.46 8.85
CA ILE A 4 11.76 4.30 8.03
C ILE A 4 12.84 3.24 8.17
N SER A 5 12.44 2.09 8.68
CA SER A 5 13.32 0.95 8.90
C SER A 5 13.52 0.13 7.63
N LYS A 6 12.45 -0.02 6.85
CA LYS A 6 12.48 -0.75 5.58
C LYS A 6 11.33 -0.35 4.67
N ILE A 7 11.56 -0.46 3.37
CA ILE A 7 10.57 -0.26 2.31
C ILE A 7 10.25 -1.62 1.69
N PHE A 8 8.97 -1.96 1.60
CA PHE A 8 8.49 -3.12 0.85
C PHE A 8 7.80 -2.66 -0.42
N ILE A 9 8.13 -3.28 -1.54
CA ILE A 9 7.60 -2.95 -2.85
C ILE A 9 6.82 -4.14 -3.37
N ILE A 10 5.50 -3.99 -3.51
CA ILE A 10 4.65 -5.00 -4.10
C ILE A 10 4.92 -5.00 -5.60
N HIS A 11 5.38 -6.13 -6.12
CA HIS A 11 5.78 -6.21 -7.52
C HIS A 11 5.29 -7.51 -8.17
N TYR A 12 4.79 -7.40 -9.41
CA TYR A 12 4.54 -8.54 -10.26
C TYR A 12 5.79 -8.82 -11.08
N SER A 13 6.41 -9.99 -10.89
CA SER A 13 7.76 -10.31 -11.39
C SER A 13 7.93 -10.14 -12.91
N LYS A 14 6.85 -10.27 -13.67
CA LYS A 14 6.86 -10.11 -15.13
C LYS A 14 6.92 -8.66 -15.62
N LEU A 15 6.67 -7.69 -14.74
CA LEU A 15 6.70 -6.26 -15.07
C LEU A 15 8.11 -5.67 -14.89
N THR A 16 9.08 -6.22 -15.61
CA THR A 16 10.51 -5.90 -15.48
C THR A 16 10.84 -4.41 -15.71
N GLU A 17 10.06 -3.72 -16.55
CA GLU A 17 10.23 -2.28 -16.80
C GLU A 17 9.87 -1.45 -15.57
N ARG A 18 8.82 -1.84 -14.82
CA ARG A 18 8.46 -1.19 -13.57
C ARG A 18 9.53 -1.39 -12.50
N LYS A 19 10.07 -2.60 -12.41
CA LYS A 19 11.19 -2.90 -11.50
C LYS A 19 12.39 -2.04 -11.82
N THR A 20 12.78 -1.93 -13.10
CA THR A 20 13.90 -1.09 -13.55
C THR A 20 13.65 0.38 -13.20
N HIS A 21 12.44 0.88 -13.41
CA HIS A 21 12.07 2.23 -13.02
C HIS A 21 12.25 2.45 -11.51
N LEU A 22 11.70 1.56 -10.68
CA LEU A 22 11.80 1.70 -9.23
C LEU A 22 13.22 1.54 -8.68
N LEU A 23 14.07 0.75 -9.32
CA LEU A 23 15.49 0.69 -8.97
C LEU A 23 16.17 2.06 -9.18
N THR A 24 15.86 2.74 -10.28
CA THR A 24 16.35 4.11 -10.53
C THR A 24 15.79 5.13 -9.51
N GLU A 25 14.49 5.02 -9.20
CA GLU A 25 13.85 5.85 -8.17
C GLU A 25 14.44 5.60 -6.78
N ALA A 26 14.77 4.34 -6.45
CA ALA A 26 15.34 3.97 -5.17
C ALA A 26 16.73 4.62 -4.94
N GLU A 27 17.58 4.65 -5.95
CA GLU A 27 18.87 5.34 -5.87
C GLU A 27 18.71 6.83 -5.52
N LYS A 28 17.68 7.46 -6.07
CA LYS A 28 17.42 8.89 -5.90
C LYS A 28 16.71 9.21 -4.59
N TRP A 29 15.69 8.41 -4.22
CA TRP A 29 14.70 8.79 -3.20
C TRP A 29 14.81 8.02 -1.88
N PHE A 30 15.36 6.79 -1.89
CA PHE A 30 15.41 5.99 -0.65
C PHE A 30 16.61 6.29 0.23
N LYS A 31 17.65 6.94 -0.32
CA LYS A 31 18.81 7.45 0.46
C LYS A 31 19.40 6.41 1.42
N GLY A 32 19.56 5.18 0.98
CA GLY A 32 20.14 4.08 1.76
C GLY A 32 19.18 3.37 2.72
N ILE A 33 17.89 3.69 2.71
CA ILE A 33 16.88 2.88 3.42
C ILE A 33 16.82 1.50 2.76
N PRO A 34 16.92 0.40 3.53
CA PRO A 34 16.78 -0.95 2.99
C PRO A 34 15.42 -1.14 2.31
N TYR A 35 15.39 -1.80 1.16
CA TYR A 35 14.15 -2.11 0.47
C TYR A 35 14.13 -3.53 -0.07
N GLU A 36 12.92 -4.05 -0.30
CA GLU A 36 12.69 -5.40 -0.77
C GLU A 36 11.50 -5.45 -1.72
N PHE A 37 11.67 -6.12 -2.86
CA PHE A 37 10.57 -6.43 -3.78
C PHE A 37 9.87 -7.71 -3.33
N MET A 38 8.54 -7.63 -3.17
CA MET A 38 7.69 -8.76 -2.90
C MET A 38 7.24 -9.38 -4.24
N GLU A 39 7.96 -10.40 -4.68
CA GLU A 39 7.79 -11.07 -5.98
C GLU A 39 7.12 -12.45 -5.89
N ILE A 40 6.90 -12.97 -4.68
CA ILE A 40 6.14 -14.22 -4.47
C ILE A 40 4.63 -13.94 -4.54
N TRP A 41 3.85 -14.99 -4.74
CA TRP A 41 2.40 -14.89 -4.91
C TRP A 41 1.98 -14.19 -6.21
N ASP A 42 2.77 -14.30 -7.28
CA ASP A 42 2.30 -13.87 -8.58
C ASP A 42 1.03 -14.61 -8.96
N GLN A 43 0.19 -14.00 -9.76
CA GLN A 43 -1.16 -14.52 -10.03
C GLN A 43 -1.17 -15.97 -10.56
N GLU A 44 -0.10 -16.42 -11.22
CA GLU A 44 0.07 -17.78 -11.71
C GLU A 44 0.51 -18.77 -10.63
N GLU A 45 1.09 -18.28 -9.54
CA GLU A 45 1.58 -19.12 -8.43
C GLU A 45 0.46 -19.47 -7.44
N LEU A 46 -0.66 -18.73 -7.46
CA LEU A 46 -1.78 -19.00 -6.55
C LEU A 46 -2.40 -20.37 -6.83
N THR A 47 -2.50 -21.20 -5.81
CA THR A 47 -3.18 -22.49 -5.88
C THR A 47 -4.61 -22.41 -5.34
N ASP A 48 -5.47 -23.38 -5.73
CA ASP A 48 -6.83 -23.43 -5.18
C ASP A 48 -6.87 -23.56 -3.65
N PRO A 49 -6.00 -24.35 -3.00
CA PRO A 49 -5.91 -24.38 -1.55
C PRO A 49 -5.57 -23.03 -0.92
N ASP A 50 -4.67 -22.23 -1.54
CA ASP A 50 -4.32 -20.90 -1.05
C ASP A 50 -5.52 -19.96 -1.14
N ILE A 51 -6.23 -20.02 -2.26
CA ILE A 51 -7.43 -19.22 -2.49
C ILE A 51 -8.50 -19.59 -1.47
N GLN A 52 -8.84 -20.87 -1.33
CA GLN A 52 -9.86 -21.33 -0.39
C GLN A 52 -9.54 -20.98 1.07
N LYS A 53 -8.27 -21.01 1.44
CA LYS A 53 -7.80 -20.68 2.78
C LYS A 53 -7.96 -19.17 3.10
N ASN A 54 -7.66 -18.31 2.14
CA ASN A 54 -7.50 -16.88 2.39
C ASN A 54 -8.68 -16.01 1.94
N PHE A 55 -9.54 -16.51 1.04
CA PHE A 55 -10.60 -15.72 0.41
C PHE A 55 -11.98 -16.34 0.62
N ASP A 56 -12.99 -15.49 0.75
CA ASP A 56 -14.41 -15.87 0.64
C ASP A 56 -14.97 -15.27 -0.65
N LEU A 57 -14.83 -16.03 -1.73
CA LEU A 57 -15.20 -15.59 -3.08
C LEU A 57 -16.71 -15.51 -3.30
N ASP A 58 -17.52 -16.25 -2.54
CA ASP A 58 -18.97 -16.20 -2.63
C ASP A 58 -19.48 -14.87 -2.07
N THR A 59 -18.99 -14.48 -0.91
CA THR A 59 -19.26 -13.16 -0.33
C THR A 59 -18.80 -12.03 -1.24
N PHE A 60 -17.57 -12.14 -1.81
CA PHE A 60 -17.07 -11.15 -2.78
C PHE A 60 -17.99 -11.03 -4.00
N THR A 61 -18.35 -12.16 -4.62
CA THR A 61 -19.18 -12.18 -5.83
C THR A 61 -20.56 -11.59 -5.57
N THR A 62 -21.16 -11.93 -4.43
CA THR A 62 -22.47 -11.39 -4.01
C THR A 62 -22.42 -9.87 -3.82
N ARG A 63 -21.34 -9.37 -3.19
CA ARG A 63 -21.21 -7.94 -2.86
C ARG A 63 -20.90 -7.07 -4.08
N PHE A 64 -20.03 -7.55 -4.98
CA PHE A 64 -19.50 -6.75 -6.10
C PHE A 64 -20.09 -7.12 -7.47
N ASN A 65 -20.96 -8.15 -7.52
CA ASN A 65 -21.56 -8.68 -8.77
C ASN A 65 -20.50 -9.01 -9.85
N ARG A 66 -19.31 -9.46 -9.42
CA ARG A 66 -18.22 -9.92 -10.28
C ARG A 66 -17.33 -10.90 -9.54
N LYS A 67 -16.51 -11.63 -10.26
CA LYS A 67 -15.46 -12.46 -9.64
C LYS A 67 -14.25 -11.60 -9.23
N MET A 68 -13.57 -11.99 -8.17
CA MET A 68 -12.26 -11.44 -7.81
C MET A 68 -11.21 -11.97 -8.80
N SER A 69 -10.43 -11.09 -9.40
CA SER A 69 -9.38 -11.50 -10.34
C SER A 69 -8.18 -12.12 -9.61
N ARG A 70 -7.41 -12.95 -10.32
CA ARG A 70 -6.18 -13.53 -9.75
C ARG A 70 -5.14 -12.45 -9.42
N GLY A 71 -5.11 -11.35 -10.19
CA GLY A 71 -4.25 -10.20 -9.88
C GLY A 71 -4.64 -9.52 -8.56
N GLU A 72 -5.94 -9.33 -8.30
CA GLU A 72 -6.42 -8.81 -7.01
C GLU A 72 -6.07 -9.75 -5.86
N MET A 73 -6.23 -11.07 -6.05
CA MET A 73 -5.84 -12.07 -5.04
C MET A 73 -4.33 -12.06 -4.78
N SER A 74 -3.52 -11.97 -5.84
CA SER A 74 -2.06 -11.83 -5.76
C SER A 74 -1.66 -10.62 -4.93
N LEU A 75 -2.24 -9.46 -5.20
CA LEU A 75 -2.00 -8.22 -4.45
C LEU A 75 -2.31 -8.41 -2.95
N CYS A 76 -3.45 -9.01 -2.63
CA CYS A 76 -3.83 -9.32 -1.25
C CYS A 76 -2.83 -10.25 -0.56
N MET A 77 -2.39 -11.30 -1.24
CA MET A 77 -1.45 -12.27 -0.67
C MET A 77 -0.06 -11.67 -0.44
N LYS A 78 0.42 -10.84 -1.37
CA LYS A 78 1.68 -10.10 -1.21
C LYS A 78 1.60 -9.16 -0.01
N TYR A 79 0.53 -8.40 0.11
CA TYR A 79 0.34 -7.49 1.24
C TYR A 79 0.28 -8.24 2.57
N LYS A 80 -0.50 -9.33 2.65
CA LYS A 80 -0.59 -10.20 3.82
C LYS A 80 0.78 -10.75 4.23
N THR A 81 1.59 -11.17 3.26
CA THR A 81 2.94 -11.68 3.50
C THR A 81 3.88 -10.59 4.02
N ILE A 82 3.81 -9.36 3.47
CA ILE A 82 4.59 -8.23 3.97
C ILE A 82 4.24 -7.93 5.42
N VAL A 83 2.95 -7.87 5.74
CA VAL A 83 2.45 -7.60 7.10
C VAL A 83 2.94 -8.67 8.09
N ASP A 84 2.83 -9.96 7.74
CA ASP A 84 3.36 -11.06 8.57
C ASP A 84 4.88 -10.97 8.74
N LYS A 85 5.62 -10.68 7.68
CA LYS A 85 7.07 -10.52 7.70
C LYS A 85 7.50 -9.37 8.62
N ILE A 86 6.88 -8.20 8.52
CA ILE A 86 7.16 -7.07 9.41
C ILE A 86 6.88 -7.47 10.87
N THR A 87 5.77 -8.15 11.11
CA THR A 87 5.39 -8.56 12.47
C THR A 87 6.38 -9.52 13.10
N THR A 88 6.89 -10.48 12.32
CA THR A 88 7.64 -11.63 12.83
C THR A 88 9.15 -11.53 12.67
N GLN A 89 9.66 -10.76 11.71
CA GLN A 89 11.06 -10.82 11.29
C GLN A 89 11.77 -9.48 11.29
N GLU A 90 11.06 -8.37 11.14
CA GLU A 90 11.69 -7.07 10.96
C GLU A 90 11.77 -6.31 12.28
N GLU A 91 12.92 -5.66 12.50
CA GLU A 91 13.11 -4.71 13.58
C GLU A 91 12.85 -3.27 13.11
N GLY A 92 12.41 -2.40 14.02
CA GLY A 92 12.21 -0.98 13.73
C GLY A 92 10.80 -0.47 14.02
N GLU A 93 10.57 0.80 13.69
CA GLU A 93 9.35 1.52 14.09
C GLU A 93 8.42 1.85 12.93
N LEU A 94 8.98 2.28 11.78
CA LEU A 94 8.20 2.68 10.60
C LEU A 94 8.54 1.81 9.40
N PHE A 95 7.52 1.39 8.67
CA PHE A 95 7.63 0.59 7.45
C PHE A 95 6.81 1.22 6.34
N LEU A 96 7.44 1.39 5.17
CA LEU A 96 6.77 1.90 3.99
C LEU A 96 6.39 0.74 3.07
N ILE A 97 5.13 0.69 2.63
CA ILE A 97 4.68 -0.27 1.62
C ILE A 97 4.30 0.52 0.36
N LEU A 98 4.89 0.12 -0.77
CA LEU A 98 4.68 0.73 -2.09
C LEU A 98 4.11 -0.28 -3.08
N GLU A 99 3.29 0.17 -4.01
CA GLU A 99 3.03 -0.54 -5.27
C GLU A 99 4.13 -0.25 -6.30
N ASP A 100 4.30 -1.11 -7.29
CA ASP A 100 5.40 -1.03 -8.27
C ASP A 100 5.20 0.02 -9.37
N ASP A 101 4.06 0.69 -9.37
CA ASP A 101 3.71 1.71 -10.36
C ASP A 101 3.75 3.15 -9.80
N VAL A 102 4.40 3.36 -8.67
CA VAL A 102 4.51 4.70 -8.10
C VAL A 102 5.61 5.54 -8.79
N ILE A 103 5.34 6.82 -8.93
CA ILE A 103 6.24 7.83 -9.46
C ILE A 103 6.47 8.87 -8.37
N PHE A 104 7.71 9.01 -7.91
CA PHE A 104 8.05 9.98 -6.86
C PHE A 104 8.09 11.40 -7.41
N LYS A 105 7.53 12.35 -6.67
CA LYS A 105 7.53 13.79 -6.96
C LYS A 105 8.47 14.57 -6.06
N GLU A 106 8.72 14.03 -4.86
CA GLU A 106 9.45 14.71 -3.79
C GLU A 106 10.28 13.70 -3.00
N SER A 107 11.22 14.23 -2.22
CA SER A 107 12.07 13.43 -1.34
C SER A 107 11.27 12.75 -0.23
N LEU A 108 11.30 11.43 -0.21
CA LEU A 108 10.68 10.63 0.84
C LEU A 108 11.24 10.97 2.22
N CYS A 109 12.58 11.01 2.34
CA CYS A 109 13.24 11.25 3.62
C CYS A 109 12.91 12.62 4.21
N GLU A 110 12.99 13.67 3.38
CA GLU A 110 12.71 15.04 3.83
C GLU A 110 11.26 15.21 4.24
N TYR A 111 10.35 14.56 3.52
CA TYR A 111 8.95 14.61 3.87
C TYR A 111 8.66 13.87 5.20
N ILE A 112 9.25 12.70 5.41
CA ILE A 112 9.06 11.98 6.68
C ILE A 112 9.69 12.73 7.87
N GLU A 113 10.86 13.32 7.69
CA GLU A 113 11.46 14.18 8.73
C GLU A 113 10.54 15.36 9.08
N PHE A 114 9.94 15.99 8.08
CA PHE A 114 8.96 17.06 8.29
C PHE A 114 7.73 16.57 9.06
N VAL A 115 7.15 15.43 8.66
CA VAL A 115 5.97 14.86 9.32
C VAL A 115 6.26 14.49 10.77
N GLU A 116 7.38 13.81 11.03
CA GLU A 116 7.75 13.39 12.38
C GLU A 116 7.97 14.61 13.31
N LYS A 117 8.56 15.68 12.79
CA LYS A 117 8.71 16.93 13.52
C LYS A 117 7.36 17.56 13.84
N LEU A 118 6.47 17.63 12.85
CA LEU A 118 5.12 18.15 13.04
C LEU A 118 4.34 17.32 14.08
N CYS A 119 4.44 15.99 14.00
CA CYS A 119 3.80 15.10 14.97
C CYS A 119 4.31 15.30 16.40
N GLU A 120 5.62 15.53 16.58
CA GLU A 120 6.22 15.84 17.87
C GLU A 120 5.73 17.19 18.43
N GLU A 121 5.69 18.23 17.60
CA GLU A 121 5.24 19.57 17.97
C GLU A 121 3.74 19.61 18.32
N GLU A 122 2.91 18.98 17.52
CA GLU A 122 1.44 18.96 17.67
C GLU A 122 0.93 17.82 18.58
N LYS A 123 1.82 16.96 19.09
CA LYS A 123 1.49 15.77 19.88
C LYS A 123 0.53 14.82 19.17
N ILE A 124 0.74 14.63 17.88
CA ILE A 124 -0.01 13.71 17.05
C ILE A 124 0.68 12.36 17.05
N ASP A 125 -0.06 11.31 17.36
CA ASP A 125 0.37 9.93 17.16
C ASP A 125 -0.47 9.32 16.05
N TYR A 126 0.20 8.78 15.01
CA TYR A 126 -0.47 8.13 13.90
C TYR A 126 -0.05 6.65 13.81
N ASP A 127 -1.00 5.81 13.43
CA ASP A 127 -0.79 4.40 13.08
C ASP A 127 -0.39 4.24 11.60
N CYS A 128 -1.04 5.01 10.72
CA CYS A 128 -0.86 4.94 9.27
C CYS A 128 -0.83 6.34 8.64
N LEU A 129 0.06 6.54 7.66
CA LEU A 129 0.14 7.77 6.88
C LEU A 129 0.09 7.46 5.38
N PHE A 130 -0.93 7.95 4.70
CA PHE A 130 -1.10 7.85 3.26
C PHE A 130 -0.39 8.99 2.56
N MET A 131 0.51 8.67 1.62
CA MET A 131 1.36 9.64 0.91
C MET A 131 1.26 9.53 -0.61
N GLY A 132 0.40 8.66 -1.12
CA GLY A 132 0.16 8.50 -2.55
C GLY A 132 -1.02 9.31 -3.06
N GLU A 133 -1.01 9.70 -4.34
CA GLU A 133 -2.22 10.13 -5.03
C GLU A 133 -3.19 8.94 -5.07
N ALA A 134 -4.34 9.07 -4.41
CA ALA A 134 -5.42 8.12 -4.48
C ALA A 134 -6.57 8.71 -5.31
N TRP A 135 -7.46 7.84 -5.81
CA TRP A 135 -8.66 8.24 -6.56
C TRP A 135 -9.67 9.04 -5.74
N ILE A 136 -9.41 9.25 -4.46
CA ILE A 136 -10.30 10.00 -3.58
C ILE A 136 -9.92 11.48 -3.58
N ARG A 137 -10.94 12.29 -3.81
CA ARG A 137 -10.85 13.73 -3.60
C ARG A 137 -10.52 13.99 -2.14
N ARG A 138 -9.31 14.43 -1.88
CA ARG A 138 -8.95 15.05 -0.62
C ARG A 138 -9.79 16.32 -0.51
N GLY A 139 -10.53 16.47 0.55
CA GLY A 139 -11.41 17.61 0.73
C GLY A 139 -10.69 18.96 0.79
N ASP A 140 -9.37 18.96 1.04
CA ASP A 140 -8.52 20.15 0.99
C ASP A 140 -7.09 19.75 0.60
N GLU A 141 -6.70 20.09 -0.64
CA GLU A 141 -5.34 19.86 -1.14
C GLU A 141 -4.28 20.70 -0.40
N ARG A 142 -4.69 21.69 0.37
CA ARG A 142 -3.80 22.55 1.17
C ARG A 142 -3.39 21.89 2.49
N ASN A 143 -4.10 20.85 2.94
CA ASN A 143 -3.75 20.13 4.16
C ASN A 143 -2.58 19.18 3.88
N ILE A 144 -1.41 19.54 4.36
CA ILE A 144 -0.18 18.77 4.27
C ILE A 144 -0.27 17.51 5.16
N PHE A 145 -1.13 17.55 6.17
CA PHE A 145 -1.35 16.47 7.13
C PHE A 145 -2.75 16.60 7.74
N ALA A 146 -3.61 15.60 7.56
CA ALA A 146 -4.98 15.64 8.05
C ALA A 146 -5.46 14.26 8.48
N LYS A 147 -6.18 14.19 9.61
CA LYS A 147 -6.80 12.96 10.07
C LYS A 147 -7.84 12.48 9.06
N LYS A 148 -7.84 11.19 8.80
CA LYS A 148 -8.70 10.54 7.83
C LYS A 148 -10.06 10.22 8.43
N SER A 149 -11.13 10.43 7.65
CA SER A 149 -12.46 9.90 7.94
C SER A 149 -12.71 8.59 7.17
N TYR A 150 -13.52 7.69 7.72
CA TYR A 150 -13.86 6.40 7.13
C TYR A 150 -15.24 6.40 6.48
N PRO A 151 -15.48 5.57 5.43
CA PRO A 151 -14.51 4.88 4.56
C PRO A 151 -13.82 5.90 3.66
N SER A 152 -12.57 5.71 3.32
CA SER A 152 -11.83 6.85 2.84
C SER A 152 -10.81 6.62 1.74
N THR A 153 -10.57 5.39 1.27
CA THR A 153 -9.54 5.24 0.23
C THR A 153 -9.85 4.15 -0.77
N ASN A 154 -9.54 4.47 -2.02
CA ASN A 154 -9.46 3.52 -3.12
C ASN A 154 -8.00 3.45 -3.57
N GLY A 155 -7.10 2.97 -2.71
CA GLY A 155 -5.71 2.75 -3.08
C GLY A 155 -4.78 2.72 -1.87
N LEU A 156 -3.80 1.83 -1.96
CA LEU A 156 -2.76 1.63 -0.94
C LEU A 156 -1.36 1.83 -1.54
N CYS A 157 -1.26 2.61 -2.63
CA CYS A 157 -0.05 2.69 -3.45
C CYS A 157 1.20 3.20 -2.71
N THR A 158 1.01 4.00 -1.65
CA THR A 158 2.12 4.51 -0.84
C THR A 158 1.63 4.77 0.57
N VAL A 159 1.87 3.85 1.47
CA VAL A 159 1.42 3.95 2.86
C VAL A 159 2.55 3.64 3.84
N LEU A 160 2.78 4.56 4.76
CA LEU A 160 3.68 4.38 5.88
C LEU A 160 2.90 3.86 7.08
N TYR A 161 3.43 2.85 7.73
CA TYR A 161 2.82 2.21 8.90
C TYR A 161 3.78 2.21 10.08
N THR A 162 3.23 2.37 11.28
CA THR A 162 3.94 2.00 12.49
C THR A 162 3.97 0.47 12.64
N LYS A 163 4.99 -0.06 13.33
CA LYS A 163 5.07 -1.50 13.62
C LYS A 163 3.86 -2.00 14.41
N ASP A 164 3.35 -1.18 15.32
CA ASP A 164 2.20 -1.56 16.14
C ASP A 164 0.89 -1.59 15.34
N ALA A 165 0.72 -0.67 14.39
CA ALA A 165 -0.38 -0.75 13.43
C ALA A 165 -0.32 -2.04 12.59
N ILE A 166 0.86 -2.39 12.08
CA ILE A 166 1.07 -3.62 11.31
C ILE A 166 0.74 -4.86 12.14
N LYS A 167 1.13 -4.94 13.41
CA LYS A 167 0.77 -6.07 14.29
C LYS A 167 -0.74 -6.21 14.46
N LYS A 168 -1.45 -5.09 14.64
CA LYS A 168 -2.93 -5.09 14.74
C LYS A 168 -3.56 -5.58 13.43
N ILE A 169 -3.08 -5.07 12.29
CA ILE A 169 -3.55 -5.48 10.95
C ILE A 169 -3.26 -6.95 10.68
N ASP A 170 -2.08 -7.46 11.04
CA ASP A 170 -1.72 -8.89 10.94
C ASP A 170 -2.70 -9.79 11.69
N GLY A 171 -3.00 -9.42 12.94
CA GLY A 171 -4.00 -10.14 13.74
C GLY A 171 -5.38 -10.16 13.08
N TYR A 172 -5.82 -9.03 12.50
CA TYR A 172 -7.07 -8.94 11.76
C TYR A 172 -7.06 -9.85 10.52
N LEU A 173 -6.04 -9.74 9.67
CA LEU A 173 -5.93 -10.52 8.43
C LEU A 173 -5.76 -12.04 8.66
N LYS A 174 -5.25 -12.45 9.82
CA LYS A 174 -5.17 -13.87 10.24
C LYS A 174 -6.49 -14.40 10.78
N SER A 175 -7.34 -13.54 11.30
CA SER A 175 -8.63 -13.92 11.89
C SER A 175 -9.81 -13.92 10.91
N THR A 176 -9.62 -13.37 9.70
CA THR A 176 -10.68 -13.22 8.69
C THR A 176 -10.26 -13.76 7.34
N LYS A 177 -11.23 -14.13 6.50
CA LYS A 177 -11.01 -14.30 5.07
C LYS A 177 -11.25 -12.97 4.35
N ILE A 178 -10.51 -12.74 3.27
CA ILE A 178 -10.66 -11.56 2.43
C ILE A 178 -11.95 -11.68 1.63
N THR A 179 -12.82 -10.68 1.73
CA THR A 179 -14.16 -10.65 1.13
C THR A 179 -14.37 -9.51 0.15
N GLN A 180 -13.35 -8.70 -0.10
CA GLN A 180 -13.46 -7.46 -0.88
C GLN A 180 -12.10 -7.03 -1.43
N PRO A 181 -12.01 -6.03 -2.36
CA PRO A 181 -10.74 -5.47 -2.81
C PRO A 181 -9.88 -5.03 -1.63
N LEU A 182 -8.55 -5.12 -1.80
CA LEU A 182 -7.59 -4.92 -0.72
C LEU A 182 -7.76 -3.58 0.01
N ASP A 183 -7.95 -2.50 -0.73
CA ASP A 183 -8.13 -1.16 -0.18
C ASP A 183 -9.40 -1.03 0.67
N TRP A 184 -10.47 -1.73 0.30
CA TRP A 184 -11.70 -1.81 1.09
C TRP A 184 -11.52 -2.70 2.33
N GLU A 185 -10.80 -3.82 2.20
CA GLU A 185 -10.47 -4.70 3.33
C GLU A 185 -9.65 -3.94 4.39
N PHE A 186 -8.72 -3.09 3.94
CA PHE A 186 -7.94 -2.26 4.85
C PHE A 186 -8.75 -1.12 5.46
N ASN A 187 -9.71 -0.51 4.74
CA ASN A 187 -10.63 0.45 5.35
C ASN A 187 -11.43 -0.18 6.50
N ASP A 188 -11.96 -1.39 6.29
CA ASP A 188 -12.67 -2.13 7.34
C ASP A 188 -11.74 -2.46 8.52
N ALA A 189 -10.50 -2.87 8.24
CA ALA A 189 -9.50 -3.14 9.27
C ALA A 189 -9.19 -1.88 10.08
N PHE A 190 -8.92 -0.76 9.43
CA PHE A 190 -8.61 0.51 10.09
C PHE A 190 -9.74 0.95 11.01
N GLU A 191 -10.99 0.86 10.55
CA GLU A 191 -12.17 1.24 11.34
C GLU A 191 -12.37 0.30 12.54
N LYS A 192 -12.37 -1.01 12.32
CA LYS A 192 -12.56 -2.01 13.38
C LYS A 192 -11.47 -1.98 14.45
N LEU A 193 -10.23 -1.74 14.02
CA LEU A 193 -9.06 -1.65 14.90
C LEU A 193 -8.88 -0.27 15.53
N LYS A 194 -9.71 0.71 15.12
CA LYS A 194 -9.65 2.11 15.55
C LYS A 194 -8.25 2.72 15.36
N LEU A 195 -7.65 2.47 14.19
CA LEU A 195 -6.32 3.00 13.89
C LEU A 195 -6.38 4.51 13.62
N GLU A 196 -5.37 5.21 14.10
CA GLU A 196 -5.17 6.63 13.81
C GLU A 196 -4.55 6.78 12.41
N VAL A 197 -5.40 7.03 11.43
CA VAL A 197 -4.99 7.12 10.02
C VAL A 197 -5.00 8.56 9.55
N TYR A 198 -3.92 8.96 8.90
CA TYR A 198 -3.74 10.31 8.39
C TYR A 198 -3.47 10.33 6.89
N TRP A 199 -3.89 11.43 6.26
CA TRP A 199 -3.46 11.82 4.94
C TRP A 199 -2.29 12.78 5.05
N GLY A 200 -1.19 12.43 4.40
CA GLY A 200 -0.10 13.34 4.16
C GLY A 200 -0.22 14.01 2.78
N LYS A 201 0.74 14.88 2.46
CA LYS A 201 0.94 15.36 1.10
C LYS A 201 1.21 14.16 0.18
N ALA A 202 0.67 14.19 -1.03
CA ALA A 202 0.97 13.17 -2.03
C ALA A 202 2.38 13.38 -2.58
N ILE A 203 3.33 12.65 -2.05
CA ILE A 203 4.72 12.65 -2.54
C ILE A 203 4.95 11.65 -3.68
N THR A 204 3.98 10.78 -3.93
CA THR A 204 3.97 9.90 -5.09
C THR A 204 2.70 10.08 -5.91
N ARG A 205 2.81 9.82 -7.22
CA ARG A 205 1.70 9.69 -8.15
C ARG A 205 1.50 8.22 -8.48
N HIS A 206 0.24 7.79 -8.59
CA HIS A 206 -0.08 6.44 -9.03
C HIS A 206 0.14 6.33 -10.55
N GLY A 207 0.91 5.34 -10.98
CA GLY A 207 1.33 5.20 -12.37
C GLY A 207 0.17 4.97 -13.35
N SER A 208 -0.87 4.21 -12.96
CA SER A 208 -2.03 4.01 -13.83
C SER A 208 -2.84 5.30 -14.06
N VAL A 209 -2.80 6.24 -13.10
CA VAL A 209 -3.39 7.58 -13.29
C VAL A 209 -2.53 8.41 -14.23
N ALA A 210 -1.20 8.32 -14.11
CA ALA A 210 -0.27 8.97 -15.01
C ALA A 210 -0.42 8.45 -16.44
N ALA A 211 -0.47 7.13 -16.63
CA ALA A 211 -0.64 6.47 -17.93
C ALA A 211 -1.94 6.84 -18.66
N ALA A 212 -2.99 7.20 -17.91
CA ALA A 212 -4.25 7.68 -18.51
C ALA A 212 -4.16 9.11 -19.03
N GLN A 213 -3.11 9.85 -18.68
CA GLN A 213 -2.95 11.27 -19.01
C GLN A 213 -1.75 11.55 -19.92
N ASP A 214 -0.77 10.64 -19.98
CA ASP A 214 0.48 10.85 -20.68
C ASP A 214 1.05 9.50 -21.19
N GLU A 215 1.35 9.43 -22.49
CA GLU A 215 1.89 8.24 -23.15
C GLU A 215 3.27 7.81 -22.58
N GLU A 216 4.06 8.74 -22.04
CA GLU A 216 5.34 8.41 -21.41
C GLU A 216 5.18 7.39 -20.26
N PHE A 217 4.01 7.37 -19.63
CA PHE A 217 3.69 6.48 -18.52
C PHE A 217 2.91 5.23 -18.91
N GLU A 218 2.80 4.90 -20.20
CA GLU A 218 2.02 3.74 -20.69
C GLU A 218 2.43 2.42 -20.02
N LYS A 219 3.72 2.24 -19.71
CA LYS A 219 4.25 1.08 -18.96
C LYS A 219 3.61 0.86 -17.58
N PHE A 220 2.94 1.88 -17.03
CA PHE A 220 2.26 1.82 -15.74
C PHE A 220 0.76 1.52 -15.85
N LYS A 221 0.23 1.17 -17.02
CA LYS A 221 -1.15 0.70 -17.14
C LYS A 221 -1.43 -0.43 -16.15
N SER A 222 -2.59 -0.39 -15.52
CA SER A 222 -2.97 -1.38 -14.51
C SER A 222 -2.95 -2.79 -15.05
N SER A 223 -2.15 -3.67 -14.44
CA SER A 223 -2.12 -5.11 -14.76
C SER A 223 -3.28 -5.89 -14.10
N LEU A 224 -4.06 -5.27 -13.23
CA LEU A 224 -5.18 -5.91 -12.55
C LEU A 224 -6.41 -6.09 -13.45
N ARG A 225 -6.49 -5.34 -14.57
CA ARG A 225 -7.66 -5.27 -15.46
C ARG A 225 -7.53 -6.09 -16.74
N ASP A 226 -6.36 -6.64 -17.05
CA ASP A 226 -6.11 -7.30 -18.33
C ASP A 226 -6.71 -8.71 -18.46
N ASN A 227 -7.56 -9.13 -17.51
CA ASN A 227 -8.19 -10.46 -17.47
C ASN A 227 -9.72 -10.42 -17.33
N TYR A 228 -10.38 -9.38 -17.85
CA TYR A 228 -11.85 -9.35 -17.95
C TYR A 228 -12.33 -9.63 -19.35
#